data_3d9529a0dfbc02e69e014bb984af7f8a
#
_entry.id   3d9529a0dfbc02e69e014bb984af7f8a
#
_cell.length_a   1.000
_cell.length_b   1.000
_cell.length_c   1.000
_cell.angle_alpha   90.00
_cell.angle_beta   90.00
_cell.angle_gamma   90.00
#
_symmetry.space_group_name_H-M   'P 1'
#
loop_
_entity.id
_entity.type
_entity.pdbx_description
1 polymer ?
#
loop_
_entity_poly.entity_id
_entity_poly.type
_entity_poly.pdbx_seq_one_letter_code
_entity_poly.pdbx_strand_id
1 'polypeptide(L)'
;MANPQNLHPGPVFLAGPTAVGKSEVALRLAEKLGGEIISVDSMQVYRGLDIGTAKPTAAERAAVPHHLIDVVEISQPFDAAKFVMLARVAEAQIVARGRVPIFCGGTGLYFKAWLDGLGEAPAADATLRAALEAAPLETLLNELRERDPTTFETIDRQNPRRVIRAVEVIRL
;
A
#
# COMPACT_ATOMS: atom_id res chain seq x y z
N MET A 1 -19.66 30.29 14.79
CA MET A 1 -18.59 29.85 15.72
C MET A 1 -18.61 28.33 15.74
N ALA A 2 -17.55 27.69 15.22
CA ALA A 2 -17.44 26.24 15.21
C ALA A 2 -17.26 25.72 16.65
N ASN A 3 -18.03 24.72 17.02
CA ASN A 3 -17.98 24.11 18.34
C ASN A 3 -16.64 23.38 18.52
N PRO A 4 -15.78 23.76 19.49
CA PRO A 4 -14.44 23.16 19.66
C PRO A 4 -14.46 21.70 20.14
N GLN A 5 -15.63 21.08 20.32
CA GLN A 5 -15.79 19.70 20.81
C GLN A 5 -15.85 18.64 19.69
N ASN A 6 -15.73 19.00 18.41
CA ASN A 6 -15.74 18.06 17.27
C ASN A 6 -14.40 17.98 16.53
N LEU A 7 -13.29 18.09 17.24
CA LEU A 7 -11.98 17.69 16.72
C LEU A 7 -11.92 16.16 16.73
N HIS A 8 -12.44 15.53 15.65
CA HIS A 8 -12.08 14.14 15.39
C HIS A 8 -10.55 14.12 15.24
N PRO A 9 -9.83 13.34 16.04
CA PRO A 9 -8.40 13.18 15.82
C PRO A 9 -8.21 12.69 14.39
N GLY A 10 -7.29 13.31 13.65
CA GLY A 10 -6.95 12.88 12.31
C GLY A 10 -6.49 11.41 12.27
N PRO A 11 -6.24 10.87 11.07
CA PRO A 11 -5.77 9.48 10.94
C PRO A 11 -4.45 9.28 11.68
N VAL A 12 -4.29 8.12 12.31
CA VAL A 12 -3.06 7.68 12.98
C VAL A 12 -2.28 6.75 12.05
N PHE A 13 -0.96 6.92 11.97
CA PHE A 13 -0.08 6.10 11.13
C PHE A 13 0.94 5.34 11.97
N LEU A 14 0.94 4.00 11.87
CA LEU A 14 1.89 3.08 12.50
C LEU A 14 2.68 2.34 11.43
N ALA A 15 3.82 2.90 11.04
CA ALA A 15 4.73 2.34 10.06
C ALA A 15 5.97 1.74 10.73
N GLY A 16 6.52 0.66 10.16
CA GLY A 16 7.76 0.07 10.63
C GLY A 16 7.96 -1.37 10.14
N PRO A 17 9.13 -1.99 10.39
CA PRO A 17 9.42 -3.36 9.94
C PRO A 17 8.51 -4.40 10.60
N THR A 18 8.48 -5.59 10.01
CA THR A 18 7.73 -6.73 10.56
C THR A 18 8.28 -7.12 11.95
N ALA A 19 7.43 -7.66 12.81
CA ALA A 19 7.75 -8.19 14.14
C ALA A 19 8.16 -7.17 15.23
N VAL A 20 7.98 -5.85 15.01
CA VAL A 20 8.25 -4.81 16.03
C VAL A 20 7.06 -4.51 16.96
N GLY A 21 6.01 -5.31 16.92
CA GLY A 21 4.83 -5.12 17.81
C GLY A 21 3.78 -4.12 17.33
N LYS A 22 3.84 -3.64 16.06
CA LYS A 22 2.87 -2.67 15.52
C LYS A 22 1.41 -3.08 15.69
N SER A 23 1.08 -4.35 15.42
CA SER A 23 -0.30 -4.85 15.46
C SER A 23 -0.89 -4.75 16.86
N GLU A 24 -0.13 -5.11 17.90
CA GLU A 24 -0.57 -4.96 19.29
C GLU A 24 -0.79 -3.50 19.67
N VAL A 25 0.14 -2.61 19.27
CA VAL A 25 0.01 -1.17 19.50
C VAL A 25 -1.22 -0.62 18.78
N ALA A 26 -1.47 -1.04 17.52
CA ALA A 26 -2.64 -0.62 16.74
C ALA A 26 -3.95 -1.04 17.42
N LEU A 27 -4.04 -2.28 17.91
CA LEU A 27 -5.21 -2.77 18.64
C LEU A 27 -5.49 -1.94 19.90
N ARG A 28 -4.48 -1.72 20.73
CA ARG A 28 -4.60 -0.90 21.94
C ARG A 28 -4.97 0.55 21.66
N LEU A 29 -4.44 1.13 20.57
CA LEU A 29 -4.84 2.47 20.14
C LEU A 29 -6.27 2.51 19.65
N ALA A 30 -6.69 1.52 18.84
CA ALA A 30 -8.05 1.42 18.34
C ALA A 30 -9.07 1.32 19.50
N GLU A 31 -8.79 0.50 20.50
CA GLU A 31 -9.64 0.40 21.70
C GLU A 31 -9.73 1.74 22.47
N LYS A 32 -8.58 2.42 22.67
CA LYS A 32 -8.53 3.68 23.42
C LYS A 32 -9.17 4.85 22.68
N LEU A 33 -9.01 4.92 21.36
CA LEU A 33 -9.47 6.04 20.54
C LEU A 33 -10.83 5.79 19.89
N GLY A 34 -11.42 4.61 20.09
CA GLY A 34 -12.63 4.21 19.36
C GLY A 34 -12.36 4.10 17.84
N GLY A 35 -11.18 3.61 17.48
CA GLY A 35 -10.72 3.55 16.10
C GLY A 35 -10.98 2.23 15.40
N GLU A 36 -10.66 2.20 14.10
CA GLU A 36 -10.64 0.99 13.25
C GLU A 36 -9.32 0.94 12.49
N ILE A 37 -8.82 -0.27 12.21
CA ILE A 37 -7.50 -0.47 11.62
C ILE A 37 -7.63 -0.64 10.10
N ILE A 38 -6.79 0.08 9.34
CA ILE A 38 -6.57 -0.11 7.89
C ILE A 38 -5.21 -0.77 7.73
N SER A 39 -5.19 -2.01 7.24
CA SER A 39 -3.95 -2.74 7.00
C SER A 39 -3.16 -2.14 5.83
N VAL A 40 -1.90 -1.76 6.08
CA VAL A 40 -0.94 -1.25 5.07
C VAL A 40 0.08 -2.34 4.78
N ASP A 41 -0.41 -3.47 4.29
CA ASP A 41 0.40 -4.67 4.03
C ASP A 41 0.06 -5.28 2.67
N SER A 42 1.08 -5.57 1.86
CA SER A 42 0.91 -6.09 0.50
C SER A 42 0.54 -7.58 0.43
N MET A 43 0.61 -8.30 1.55
CA MET A 43 0.30 -9.73 1.61
C MET A 43 -1.01 -10.02 2.33
N GLN A 44 -1.37 -9.24 3.35
CA GLN A 44 -2.61 -9.43 4.11
C GLN A 44 -3.87 -9.20 3.28
N VAL A 45 -3.77 -8.49 2.16
CA VAL A 45 -4.89 -8.23 1.23
C VAL A 45 -5.41 -9.49 0.54
N TYR A 46 -4.57 -10.52 0.41
CA TYR A 46 -4.91 -11.75 -0.31
C TYR A 46 -5.67 -12.74 0.57
N ARG A 47 -6.79 -13.25 0.06
CA ARG A 47 -7.55 -14.33 0.71
C ARG A 47 -6.76 -15.62 0.75
N GLY A 48 -6.84 -16.35 1.86
CA GLY A 48 -6.19 -17.64 2.05
C GLY A 48 -4.67 -17.60 2.29
N LEU A 49 -4.02 -16.43 2.23
CA LEU A 49 -2.63 -16.27 2.64
C LEU A 49 -2.54 -15.96 4.14
N ASP A 50 -2.88 -16.92 4.99
CA ASP A 50 -2.98 -16.71 6.43
C ASP A 50 -1.69 -17.04 7.18
N ILE A 51 -0.89 -17.97 6.62
CA ILE A 51 0.37 -18.39 7.21
C ILE A 51 1.50 -17.46 6.74
N GLY A 52 2.31 -16.96 7.69
CA GLY A 52 3.48 -16.11 7.38
C GLY A 52 3.18 -14.66 7.04
N THR A 53 1.92 -14.25 7.02
CA THR A 53 1.50 -12.87 6.71
C THR A 53 1.13 -12.05 7.95
N ALA A 54 1.19 -12.66 9.12
CA ALA A 54 0.82 -12.05 10.39
C ALA A 54 -0.56 -11.36 10.37
N LYS A 55 -1.54 -11.93 9.67
CA LYS A 55 -2.92 -11.45 9.69
C LYS A 55 -3.48 -11.48 11.12
N PRO A 56 -4.32 -10.51 11.49
CA PRO A 56 -5.00 -10.52 12.76
C PRO A 56 -5.91 -11.75 12.90
N THR A 57 -5.93 -12.30 14.08
CA THR A 57 -6.78 -13.44 14.45
C THR A 57 -8.26 -13.08 14.40
N ALA A 58 -9.13 -14.08 14.38
CA ALA A 58 -10.58 -13.87 14.43
C ALA A 58 -11.00 -13.11 15.70
N ALA A 59 -10.34 -13.36 16.84
CA ALA A 59 -10.59 -12.66 18.09
C ALA A 59 -10.21 -11.17 18.01
N GLU A 60 -9.06 -10.84 17.43
CA GLU A 60 -8.61 -9.46 17.21
C GLU A 60 -9.54 -8.72 16.24
N ARG A 61 -9.97 -9.38 15.14
CA ARG A 61 -10.94 -8.80 14.20
C ARG A 61 -12.33 -8.59 14.80
N ALA A 62 -12.73 -9.42 15.77
CA ALA A 62 -13.98 -9.25 16.50
C ALA A 62 -13.91 -8.09 17.51
N ALA A 63 -12.74 -7.87 18.13
CA ALA A 63 -12.53 -6.79 19.08
C ALA A 63 -12.42 -5.42 18.39
N VAL A 64 -11.68 -5.35 17.27
CA VAL A 64 -11.46 -4.13 16.48
C VAL A 64 -11.70 -4.41 15.01
N PRO A 65 -12.53 -3.64 14.30
CA PRO A 65 -12.70 -3.78 12.87
C PRO A 65 -11.37 -3.53 12.11
N HIS A 66 -11.06 -4.43 11.15
CA HIS A 66 -9.91 -4.35 10.29
C HIS A 66 -10.34 -4.25 8.82
N HIS A 67 -9.74 -3.34 8.10
CA HIS A 67 -9.98 -3.09 6.68
C HIS A 67 -8.76 -3.49 5.84
N LEU A 68 -8.98 -3.78 4.56
CA LEU A 68 -7.97 -4.20 3.59
C LEU A 68 -7.27 -5.53 3.93
N ILE A 69 -8.00 -6.42 4.58
CA ILE A 69 -7.57 -7.80 4.82
C ILE A 69 -8.51 -8.71 4.03
N ASP A 70 -7.99 -9.72 3.33
CA ASP A 70 -8.78 -10.68 2.54
C ASP A 70 -9.68 -10.03 1.47
N VAL A 71 -9.21 -8.98 0.82
CA VAL A 71 -10.01 -8.19 -0.14
C VAL A 71 -9.85 -8.61 -1.59
N VAL A 72 -8.80 -9.40 -1.91
CA VAL A 72 -8.53 -9.88 -3.28
C VAL A 72 -8.16 -11.36 -3.30
N GLU A 73 -8.42 -12.01 -4.43
CA GLU A 73 -7.94 -13.37 -4.69
C GLU A 73 -6.45 -13.36 -5.07
N ILE A 74 -5.74 -14.46 -4.80
CA ILE A 74 -4.29 -14.58 -5.05
C ILE A 74 -3.92 -14.38 -6.54
N SER A 75 -4.84 -14.67 -7.45
CA SER A 75 -4.67 -14.48 -8.89
C SER A 75 -4.84 -13.03 -9.36
N GLN A 76 -5.33 -12.15 -8.49
CA GLN A 76 -5.60 -10.75 -8.84
C GLN A 76 -4.41 -9.87 -8.49
N PRO A 77 -3.98 -8.96 -9.39
CA PRO A 77 -2.94 -8.00 -9.06
C PRO A 77 -3.43 -7.01 -7.99
N PHE A 78 -2.54 -6.66 -7.08
CA PHE A 78 -2.77 -5.63 -6.08
C PHE A 78 -1.55 -4.71 -6.00
N ASP A 79 -1.75 -3.45 -6.33
CA ASP A 79 -0.71 -2.42 -6.39
C ASP A 79 -1.02 -1.22 -5.49
N ALA A 80 -0.13 -0.23 -5.50
CA ALA A 80 -0.28 0.97 -4.69
C ALA A 80 -1.51 1.82 -5.09
N ALA A 81 -1.90 1.83 -6.36
CA ALA A 81 -3.08 2.57 -6.82
C ALA A 81 -4.36 1.94 -6.27
N LYS A 82 -4.47 0.60 -6.36
CA LYS A 82 -5.61 -0.14 -5.80
C LYS A 82 -5.65 -0.02 -4.27
N PHE A 83 -4.49 -0.04 -3.60
CA PHE A 83 -4.40 0.22 -2.17
C PHE A 83 -4.98 1.59 -1.83
N VAL A 84 -4.50 2.67 -2.46
CA VAL A 84 -4.96 4.05 -2.18
C VAL A 84 -6.47 4.18 -2.41
N MET A 85 -6.99 3.63 -3.51
CA MET A 85 -8.41 3.64 -3.81
C MET A 85 -9.25 2.99 -2.69
N LEU A 86 -8.89 1.77 -2.28
CA LEU A 86 -9.62 1.04 -1.25
C LEU A 86 -9.44 1.66 0.14
N ALA A 87 -8.24 2.14 0.45
CA ALA A 87 -7.95 2.79 1.71
C ALA A 87 -8.74 4.11 1.88
N ARG A 88 -8.93 4.90 0.81
CA ARG A 88 -9.79 6.09 0.83
C ARG A 88 -11.24 5.76 1.13
N VAL A 89 -11.76 4.68 0.53
CA VAL A 89 -13.12 4.20 0.81
C VAL A 89 -13.26 3.77 2.27
N ALA A 90 -12.30 2.99 2.78
CA ALA A 90 -12.29 2.53 4.16
C ALA A 90 -12.20 3.73 5.14
N GLU A 91 -11.27 4.66 4.92
CA GLU A 91 -11.13 5.86 5.74
C GLU A 91 -12.43 6.67 5.80
N ALA A 92 -13.04 6.95 4.63
CA ALA A 92 -14.30 7.70 4.57
C ALA A 92 -15.42 7.00 5.35
N GLN A 93 -15.52 5.68 5.27
CA GLN A 93 -16.49 4.89 6.03
C GLN A 93 -16.23 4.93 7.54
N ILE A 94 -14.96 4.84 7.97
CA ILE A 94 -14.56 4.93 9.37
C ILE A 94 -14.92 6.30 9.94
N VAL A 95 -14.55 7.36 9.24
CA VAL A 95 -14.84 8.75 9.65
C VAL A 95 -16.35 9.01 9.69
N ALA A 96 -17.12 8.50 8.72
CA ALA A 96 -18.58 8.63 8.71
C ALA A 96 -19.25 7.98 9.91
N ARG A 97 -18.62 6.96 10.51
CA ARG A 97 -19.07 6.35 11.78
C ARG A 97 -18.58 7.10 13.04
N GLY A 98 -17.88 8.23 12.88
CA GLY A 98 -17.30 8.97 13.99
C GLY A 98 -16.11 8.25 14.65
N ARG A 99 -15.42 7.37 13.91
CA ARG A 99 -14.28 6.59 14.41
C ARG A 99 -12.96 7.07 13.86
N VAL A 100 -11.86 6.72 14.50
CA VAL A 100 -10.50 7.13 14.12
C VAL A 100 -9.88 6.10 13.17
N PRO A 101 -9.48 6.48 11.95
CA PRO A 101 -8.75 5.57 11.07
C PRO A 101 -7.31 5.38 11.58
N ILE A 102 -6.87 4.11 11.70
CA ILE A 102 -5.51 3.76 12.12
C ILE A 102 -4.85 2.94 11.03
N PHE A 103 -3.95 3.56 10.27
CA PHE A 103 -3.16 2.90 9.24
C PHE A 103 -2.01 2.16 9.89
N CYS A 104 -1.97 0.83 9.77
CA CYS A 104 -0.95 0.00 10.39
C CYS A 104 -0.33 -0.98 9.39
N GLY A 105 0.99 -0.95 9.23
CA GLY A 105 1.65 -1.91 8.35
C GLY A 105 3.14 -1.68 8.11
N GLY A 106 3.69 -2.47 7.16
CA GLY A 106 5.11 -2.45 6.82
C GLY A 106 5.40 -2.09 5.36
N THR A 107 4.39 -1.92 4.51
CA THR A 107 4.59 -1.65 3.08
C THR A 107 4.84 -0.16 2.83
N GLY A 108 6.12 0.25 2.87
CA GLY A 108 6.52 1.65 2.72
C GLY A 108 6.03 2.30 1.42
N LEU A 109 5.94 1.54 0.31
CA LEU A 109 5.39 2.04 -0.95
C LEU A 109 3.93 2.48 -0.79
N TYR A 110 3.13 1.76 0.00
CA TYR A 110 1.72 2.10 0.21
C TYR A 110 1.57 3.34 1.08
N PHE A 111 2.40 3.48 2.14
CA PHE A 111 2.44 4.72 2.93
C PHE A 111 2.86 5.90 2.06
N LYS A 112 3.91 5.74 1.24
CA LYS A 112 4.35 6.80 0.33
C LYS A 112 3.25 7.19 -0.65
N ALA A 113 2.60 6.22 -1.29
CA ALA A 113 1.50 6.48 -2.22
C ALA A 113 0.29 7.15 -1.56
N TRP A 114 0.02 6.84 -0.30
CA TRP A 114 -1.04 7.47 0.48
C TRP A 114 -0.73 8.92 0.85
N LEU A 115 0.48 9.18 1.35
CA LEU A 115 0.88 10.48 1.89
C LEU A 115 1.29 11.48 0.80
N ASP A 116 2.07 11.02 -0.18
CA ASP A 116 2.66 11.86 -1.23
C ASP A 116 1.85 11.81 -2.55
N GLY A 117 0.91 10.84 -2.66
CA GLY A 117 0.23 10.55 -3.91
C GLY A 117 0.97 9.53 -4.78
N LEU A 118 0.34 9.16 -5.89
CA LEU A 118 0.87 8.16 -6.84
C LEU A 118 1.88 8.74 -7.85
N GLY A 119 2.08 10.06 -7.82
CA GLY A 119 2.85 10.77 -8.85
C GLY A 119 2.09 10.87 -10.19
N GLU A 120 2.74 11.47 -11.18
CA GLU A 120 2.19 11.69 -12.52
C GLU A 120 2.51 10.55 -13.51
N ALA A 121 3.08 9.45 -13.02
CA ALA A 121 3.44 8.32 -13.87
C ALA A 121 2.17 7.69 -14.49
N PRO A 122 2.20 7.38 -15.81
CA PRO A 122 1.05 6.80 -16.49
C PRO A 122 0.62 5.48 -15.85
N ALA A 123 -0.66 5.13 -16.02
CA ALA A 123 -1.16 3.82 -15.59
C ALA A 123 -0.38 2.69 -16.27
N ALA A 124 -0.27 1.54 -15.59
CA ALA A 124 0.40 0.38 -16.18
C ALA A 124 -0.39 -0.16 -17.38
N ASP A 125 0.32 -0.45 -18.48
CA ASP A 125 -0.22 -1.14 -19.65
C ASP A 125 0.17 -2.62 -19.61
N ALA A 126 -0.83 -3.50 -19.52
CA ALA A 126 -0.60 -4.94 -19.37
C ALA A 126 0.10 -5.56 -20.59
N THR A 127 -0.20 -5.09 -21.79
CA THR A 127 0.39 -5.60 -23.04
C THR A 127 1.84 -5.18 -23.16
N LEU A 128 2.11 -3.90 -22.93
CA LEU A 128 3.48 -3.38 -22.91
C LEU A 128 4.31 -4.05 -21.82
N ARG A 129 3.75 -4.23 -20.64
CA ARG A 129 4.45 -4.89 -19.52
C ARG A 129 4.83 -6.33 -19.84
N ALA A 130 3.93 -7.12 -20.42
CA ALA A 130 4.24 -8.49 -20.84
C ALA A 130 5.38 -8.53 -21.88
N ALA A 131 5.41 -7.59 -22.83
CA ALA A 131 6.49 -7.48 -23.79
C ALA A 131 7.83 -7.11 -23.12
N LEU A 132 7.81 -6.21 -22.13
CA LEU A 132 9.00 -5.81 -21.38
C LEU A 132 9.52 -6.94 -20.47
N GLU A 133 8.63 -7.72 -19.86
CA GLU A 133 8.98 -8.89 -19.05
C GLU A 133 9.66 -10.00 -19.87
N ALA A 134 9.34 -10.10 -21.16
CA ALA A 134 9.97 -11.04 -22.08
C ALA A 134 11.33 -10.55 -22.63
N ALA A 135 11.65 -9.27 -22.49
CA ALA A 135 12.87 -8.68 -23.01
C ALA A 135 14.07 -8.94 -22.07
N PRO A 136 15.31 -9.10 -22.63
CA PRO A 136 16.50 -9.19 -21.80
C PRO A 136 16.71 -7.91 -20.96
N LEU A 137 17.04 -8.07 -19.68
CA LEU A 137 17.22 -6.95 -18.74
C LEU A 137 18.26 -5.93 -19.25
N GLU A 138 19.33 -6.43 -19.89
CA GLU A 138 20.40 -5.57 -20.44
C GLU A 138 19.87 -4.64 -21.54
N THR A 139 18.96 -5.12 -22.38
CA THR A 139 18.32 -4.29 -23.42
C THR A 139 17.51 -3.16 -22.79
N LEU A 140 16.76 -3.47 -21.73
CA LEU A 140 15.97 -2.48 -21.01
C LEU A 140 16.86 -1.44 -20.29
N LEU A 141 17.97 -1.88 -19.72
CA LEU A 141 18.96 -1.00 -19.09
C LEU A 141 19.63 -0.06 -20.09
N ASN A 142 19.94 -0.54 -21.29
CA ASN A 142 20.51 0.30 -22.34
C ASN A 142 19.50 1.36 -22.80
N GLU A 143 18.25 0.97 -23.04
CA GLU A 143 17.18 1.92 -23.37
C GLU A 143 16.97 2.98 -22.27
N LEU A 144 16.93 2.54 -21.00
CA LEU A 144 16.78 3.45 -19.88
C LEU A 144 17.95 4.42 -19.77
N ARG A 145 19.18 3.95 -19.98
CA ARG A 145 20.38 4.79 -19.97
C ARG A 145 20.34 5.89 -21.05
N GLU A 146 19.82 5.56 -22.22
CA GLU A 146 19.74 6.50 -23.35
C GLU A 146 18.61 7.50 -23.20
N ARG A 147 17.43 7.05 -22.75
CA ARG A 147 16.20 7.86 -22.73
C ARG A 147 15.94 8.59 -21.42
N ASP A 148 16.38 8.04 -20.30
CA ASP A 148 16.28 8.64 -18.96
C ASP A 148 17.52 8.33 -18.12
N PRO A 149 18.65 9.00 -18.39
CA PRO A 149 19.90 8.83 -17.64
C PRO A 149 19.74 9.10 -16.15
N THR A 150 18.88 10.04 -15.77
CA THR A 150 18.66 10.42 -14.37
C THR A 150 18.06 9.26 -13.57
N THR A 151 17.03 8.61 -14.10
CA THR A 151 16.46 7.43 -13.49
C THR A 151 17.44 6.26 -13.54
N PHE A 152 18.19 6.09 -14.62
CA PHE A 152 19.21 5.03 -14.74
C PHE A 152 20.26 5.11 -13.63
N GLU A 153 20.74 6.31 -13.27
CA GLU A 153 21.76 6.50 -12.23
C GLU A 153 21.22 6.20 -10.80
N THR A 154 19.94 6.40 -10.57
CA THR A 154 19.35 6.30 -9.22
C THR A 154 18.60 4.99 -8.96
N ILE A 155 18.21 4.27 -10.02
CA ILE A 155 17.41 3.06 -9.90
C ILE A 155 18.24 1.85 -9.44
N ASP A 156 17.62 0.94 -8.69
CA ASP A 156 18.18 -0.38 -8.43
C ASP A 156 18.16 -1.23 -9.73
N ARG A 157 19.27 -1.23 -10.44
CA ARG A 157 19.43 -1.93 -11.73
C ARG A 157 19.43 -3.45 -11.64
N GLN A 158 19.59 -4.01 -10.43
CA GLN A 158 19.50 -5.45 -10.19
C GLN A 158 18.05 -5.92 -9.97
N ASN A 159 17.10 -4.99 -9.86
CA ASN A 159 15.70 -5.30 -9.69
C ASN A 159 14.93 -5.18 -11.02
N PRO A 160 14.64 -6.30 -11.71
CA PRO A 160 13.98 -6.28 -13.00
C PRO A 160 12.63 -5.56 -12.99
N ARG A 161 11.85 -5.70 -11.90
CA ARG A 161 10.54 -5.05 -11.78
C ARG A 161 10.64 -3.53 -11.80
N ARG A 162 11.68 -2.97 -11.16
CA ARG A 162 11.92 -1.52 -11.16
C ARG A 162 12.35 -1.04 -12.54
N VAL A 163 13.27 -1.74 -13.19
CA VAL A 163 13.74 -1.42 -14.53
C VAL A 163 12.60 -1.50 -15.54
N ILE A 164 11.81 -2.58 -15.54
CA ILE A 164 10.64 -2.74 -16.41
C ILE A 164 9.66 -1.56 -16.20
N ARG A 165 9.37 -1.20 -14.96
CA ARG A 165 8.48 -0.07 -14.69
C ARG A 165 9.04 1.26 -15.19
N ALA A 166 10.32 1.51 -15.04
CA ALA A 166 10.95 2.73 -15.54
C ALA A 166 10.87 2.81 -17.08
N VAL A 167 11.17 1.70 -17.78
CA VAL A 167 11.06 1.64 -19.24
C VAL A 167 9.60 1.73 -19.69
N GLU A 168 8.66 1.13 -18.99
CA GLU A 168 7.23 1.27 -19.27
C GLU A 168 6.82 2.75 -19.21
N VAL A 169 7.23 3.48 -18.17
CA VAL A 169 6.91 4.92 -18.01
C VAL A 169 7.44 5.77 -19.14
N ILE A 170 8.66 5.51 -19.64
CA ILE A 170 9.24 6.30 -20.75
C ILE A 170 8.68 5.91 -22.12
N ARG A 171 7.95 4.80 -22.22
CA ARG A 171 7.31 4.37 -23.49
C ARG A 171 5.84 4.81 -23.58
N LEU A 172 5.21 5.12 -22.45
CA LEU A 172 3.82 5.59 -22.35
C LEU A 172 3.74 7.13 -22.34
#